data_ce0fdb6086d9ee9d80b5a2d8d1bda590
#
_entry.id   ce0fdb6086d9ee9d80b5a2d8d1bda590
#
_cell.length_a   1.000
_cell.length_b   1.000
_cell.length_c   1.000
_cell.angle_alpha   90.00
_cell.angle_beta   90.00
_cell.angle_gamma   90.00
#
_symmetry.space_group_name_H-M   'P 1'
#
loop_
_entity.id
_entity.type
_entity.pdbx_description
1 polymer ?
#
loop_
_entity_poly.entity_id
_entity_poly.type
_entity_poly.pdbx_seq_one_letter_code
_entity_poly.pdbx_strand_id
1 'polypeptide(L)'
;KDGRKISKSIGNVIDPIDELEKYGLDAVRYYALAGLNTYSNSAWSDDDLVRLWNSEIVNDWGNLISRVLHLVDIKCNKVLPTIPVDSDFNEDIINLKSATSDLWSNFKVKEALQKTNELVKYANKYINDVKPCSSDNYEQELANLLELIKTVNVLYTPVFPNKNKEVLDAIQTGQKQILFNKI
;
A
#
# COMPACT_ATOMS: atom_id res chain seq x y z
N LYS A 1 12.13 -6.80 -22.68
CA LYS A 1 13.23 -6.97 -21.74
C LYS A 1 14.45 -6.27 -22.34
N ASP A 2 15.21 -5.57 -21.56
CA ASP A 2 16.42 -4.85 -21.98
C ASP A 2 16.21 -3.86 -23.16
N GLY A 3 15.06 -3.21 -23.21
CA GLY A 3 14.69 -2.27 -24.27
C GLY A 3 14.38 -2.91 -25.62
N ARG A 4 14.46 -4.25 -25.75
CA ARG A 4 14.11 -4.98 -26.96
C ARG A 4 12.71 -5.58 -26.87
N LYS A 5 12.05 -5.73 -28.02
CA LYS A 5 10.76 -6.40 -28.12
C LYS A 5 10.88 -7.83 -27.59
N ILE A 6 9.96 -8.22 -26.70
CA ILE A 6 9.85 -9.61 -26.23
C ILE A 6 9.45 -10.52 -27.39
N SER A 7 10.23 -11.57 -27.65
CA SER A 7 9.98 -12.51 -28.74
C SER A 7 10.53 -13.89 -28.40
N LYS A 8 9.73 -14.93 -28.67
CA LYS A 8 10.16 -16.33 -28.51
C LYS A 8 11.38 -16.68 -29.36
N SER A 9 11.46 -16.13 -30.58
CA SER A 9 12.57 -16.39 -31.51
C SER A 9 13.89 -15.74 -31.06
N ILE A 10 13.83 -14.71 -30.22
CA ILE A 10 15.01 -14.03 -29.66
C ILE A 10 15.40 -14.63 -28.32
N GLY A 11 14.54 -15.45 -27.71
CA GLY A 11 14.78 -16.08 -26.41
C GLY A 11 14.75 -15.13 -25.21
N ASN A 12 14.16 -13.93 -25.37
CA ASN A 12 14.06 -12.92 -24.31
C ASN A 12 12.65 -12.85 -23.68
N VAL A 13 11.90 -13.95 -23.76
CA VAL A 13 10.58 -14.06 -23.14
C VAL A 13 10.74 -14.06 -21.61
N ILE A 14 9.81 -13.38 -20.97
CA ILE A 14 9.64 -13.44 -19.51
C ILE A 14 8.64 -14.55 -19.25
N ASP A 15 9.04 -15.58 -18.51
CA ASP A 15 8.10 -16.60 -18.05
C ASP A 15 7.42 -16.10 -16.77
N PRO A 16 6.09 -15.92 -16.78
CA PRO A 16 5.39 -15.47 -15.58
C PRO A 16 5.56 -16.42 -14.39
N ILE A 17 5.73 -17.71 -14.62
CA ILE A 17 5.89 -18.69 -13.54
C ILE A 17 7.24 -18.49 -12.86
N ASP A 18 8.31 -18.33 -13.64
CA ASP A 18 9.65 -18.06 -13.07
C ASP A 18 9.65 -16.76 -12.24
N GLU A 19 8.96 -15.72 -12.71
CA GLU A 19 8.84 -14.46 -11.96
C GLU A 19 8.02 -14.62 -10.67
N LEU A 20 6.95 -15.43 -10.69
CA LEU A 20 6.15 -15.73 -9.51
C LEU A 20 6.93 -16.56 -8.49
N GLU A 21 7.73 -17.52 -8.93
CA GLU A 21 8.59 -18.31 -8.04
C GLU A 21 9.69 -17.46 -7.41
N LYS A 22 10.25 -16.51 -8.17
CA LYS A 22 11.35 -15.65 -7.73
C LYS A 22 10.92 -14.53 -6.79
N TYR A 23 9.81 -13.86 -7.09
CA TYR A 23 9.43 -12.62 -6.40
C TYR A 23 8.10 -12.72 -5.62
N GLY A 24 7.34 -13.78 -5.85
CA GLY A 24 6.01 -13.95 -5.29
C GLY A 24 4.91 -13.20 -6.04
N LEU A 25 3.68 -13.69 -5.86
CA LEU A 25 2.51 -13.20 -6.59
C LEU A 25 2.25 -11.70 -6.38
N ASP A 26 2.32 -11.23 -5.14
CA ASP A 26 1.95 -9.86 -4.80
C ASP A 26 2.92 -8.84 -5.39
N ALA A 27 4.23 -9.13 -5.37
CA ALA A 27 5.24 -8.24 -5.95
C ALA A 27 5.14 -8.17 -7.48
N VAL A 28 4.96 -9.31 -8.14
CA VAL A 28 4.78 -9.37 -9.61
C VAL A 28 3.51 -8.63 -10.02
N ARG A 29 2.38 -8.83 -9.32
CA ARG A 29 1.13 -8.10 -9.59
C ARG A 29 1.28 -6.61 -9.39
N TYR A 30 1.90 -6.20 -8.29
CA TYR A 30 2.13 -4.78 -8.02
C TYR A 30 2.96 -4.13 -9.12
N TYR A 31 4.08 -4.75 -9.49
CA TYR A 31 4.94 -4.22 -10.54
C TYR A 31 4.22 -4.16 -11.91
N ALA A 32 3.48 -5.19 -12.27
CA ALA A 32 2.72 -5.21 -13.52
C ALA A 32 1.70 -4.07 -13.63
N LEU A 33 1.09 -3.67 -12.50
CA LEU A 33 0.05 -2.64 -12.45
C LEU A 33 0.61 -1.23 -12.19
N ALA A 34 1.61 -1.09 -11.34
CA ALA A 34 2.19 0.19 -10.93
C ALA A 34 3.42 0.58 -11.76
N GLY A 35 4.27 -0.38 -12.11
CA GLY A 35 5.54 -0.15 -12.82
C GLY A 35 5.38 0.01 -14.33
N LEU A 36 4.49 -0.78 -14.94
CA LEU A 36 4.32 -0.79 -16.39
C LEU A 36 3.23 0.20 -16.83
N ASN A 37 3.30 0.63 -18.09
CA ASN A 37 2.27 1.47 -18.68
C ASN A 37 1.18 0.61 -19.34
N THR A 38 -0.09 0.89 -19.04
CA THR A 38 -1.22 0.15 -19.59
C THR A 38 -1.44 0.44 -21.07
N TYR A 39 -1.15 1.66 -21.53
CA TYR A 39 -1.52 2.15 -22.86
C TYR A 39 -0.33 2.40 -23.78
N SER A 40 0.88 2.06 -23.36
CA SER A 40 2.10 2.20 -24.17
C SER A 40 3.07 1.06 -23.93
N ASN A 41 4.06 0.93 -24.81
CA ASN A 41 5.12 -0.05 -24.63
C ASN A 41 5.89 0.22 -23.33
N SER A 42 6.15 -0.84 -22.58
CA SER A 42 6.95 -0.82 -21.36
C SER A 42 8.02 -1.91 -21.40
N ALA A 43 9.14 -1.66 -20.77
CA ALA A 43 10.17 -2.66 -20.58
C ALA A 43 9.99 -3.32 -19.20
N TRP A 44 10.06 -4.64 -19.17
CA TRP A 44 10.17 -5.37 -17.90
C TRP A 44 11.58 -5.21 -17.33
N SER A 45 11.68 -4.91 -16.05
CA SER A 45 12.93 -4.77 -15.32
C SER A 45 12.79 -5.38 -13.94
N ASP A 46 13.59 -6.39 -13.65
CA ASP A 46 13.67 -7.05 -12.36
C ASP A 46 14.12 -6.06 -11.27
N ASP A 47 15.08 -5.21 -11.59
CA ASP A 47 15.57 -4.19 -10.66
C ASP A 47 14.48 -3.17 -10.28
N ASP A 48 13.66 -2.76 -11.25
CA ASP A 48 12.54 -1.86 -10.99
C ASP A 48 11.44 -2.55 -10.18
N LEU A 49 11.17 -3.83 -10.41
CA LEU A 49 10.23 -4.62 -9.62
C LEU A 49 10.68 -4.65 -8.15
N VAL A 50 11.92 -5.05 -7.89
CA VAL A 50 12.51 -5.10 -6.53
C VAL A 50 12.50 -3.72 -5.89
N ARG A 51 12.89 -2.69 -6.62
CA ARG A 51 12.94 -1.31 -6.12
C ARG A 51 11.54 -0.81 -5.74
N LEU A 52 10.54 -0.95 -6.62
CA LEU A 52 9.16 -0.49 -6.37
C LEU A 52 8.54 -1.23 -5.19
N TRP A 53 8.65 -2.56 -5.17
CA TRP A 53 8.13 -3.36 -4.08
C TRP A 53 8.74 -2.96 -2.74
N ASN A 54 10.07 -2.93 -2.65
CA ASN A 54 10.76 -2.64 -1.40
C ASN A 54 10.54 -1.19 -0.92
N SER A 55 10.45 -0.21 -1.84
CA SER A 55 10.23 1.18 -1.44
C SER A 55 8.79 1.47 -1.08
N GLU A 56 7.84 1.16 -1.98
CA GLU A 56 6.47 1.63 -1.86
C GLU A 56 5.62 0.70 -0.97
N ILE A 57 5.84 -0.63 -1.08
CA ILE A 57 5.03 -1.59 -0.34
C ILE A 57 5.67 -1.94 1.01
N VAL A 58 6.95 -2.31 1.02
CA VAL A 58 7.57 -2.74 2.30
C VAL A 58 7.89 -1.54 3.18
N ASN A 59 8.64 -0.55 2.64
CA ASN A 59 9.13 0.57 3.45
C ASN A 59 8.05 1.62 3.72
N ASP A 60 7.18 1.94 2.75
CA ASP A 60 6.15 2.96 2.96
C ASP A 60 4.89 2.37 3.59
N TRP A 61 4.23 1.40 2.90
CA TRP A 61 2.96 0.86 3.35
C TRP A 61 3.10 -0.10 4.53
N GLY A 62 3.94 -1.12 4.44
CA GLY A 62 4.16 -2.12 5.50
C GLY A 62 4.70 -1.50 6.79
N ASN A 63 5.64 -0.55 6.66
CA ASN A 63 6.17 0.16 7.82
C ASN A 63 5.12 1.08 8.48
N LEU A 64 4.27 1.75 7.70
CA LEU A 64 3.17 2.56 8.23
C LEU A 64 2.25 1.71 9.12
N ILE A 65 1.77 0.57 8.60
CA ILE A 65 0.90 -0.35 9.38
C ILE A 65 1.62 -0.79 10.67
N SER A 66 2.86 -1.22 10.54
CA SER A 66 3.65 -1.71 11.69
C SER A 66 3.86 -0.65 12.76
N ARG A 67 4.09 0.62 12.36
CA ARG A 67 4.25 1.76 13.28
C ARG A 67 2.94 2.09 13.99
N VAL A 68 1.83 2.15 13.26
CA VAL A 68 0.52 2.47 13.85
C VAL A 68 0.08 1.37 14.80
N LEU A 69 0.20 0.10 14.44
CA LEU A 69 -0.14 -1.02 15.33
C LEU A 69 0.77 -1.06 16.57
N HIS A 70 2.05 -0.71 16.43
CA HIS A 70 2.93 -0.58 17.59
C HIS A 70 2.46 0.54 18.52
N LEU A 71 2.00 1.68 18.00
CA LEU A 71 1.47 2.78 18.83
C LEU A 71 0.16 2.38 19.50
N VAL A 72 -0.71 1.65 18.83
CA VAL A 72 -1.93 1.08 19.44
C VAL A 72 -1.57 0.12 20.58
N ASP A 73 -0.55 -0.71 20.39
CA ASP A 73 -0.08 -1.62 21.43
C ASP A 73 0.40 -0.87 22.69
N ILE A 74 1.30 0.09 22.56
CA ILE A 74 1.93 0.78 23.70
C ILE A 74 1.07 1.89 24.32
N LYS A 75 0.19 2.55 23.56
CA LYS A 75 -0.64 3.67 24.04
C LYS A 75 -2.05 3.23 24.46
N CYS A 76 -2.60 2.22 23.78
CA CYS A 76 -3.98 1.79 23.94
C CYS A 76 -4.09 0.34 24.45
N ASN A 77 -3.00 -0.30 24.86
CA ASN A 77 -2.99 -1.70 25.33
C ASN A 77 -3.68 -2.67 24.35
N LYS A 78 -3.43 -2.49 23.04
CA LYS A 78 -4.05 -3.24 21.93
C LYS A 78 -5.56 -3.01 21.74
N VAL A 79 -6.16 -2.09 22.45
CA VAL A 79 -7.56 -1.71 22.25
C VAL A 79 -7.60 -0.60 21.20
N LEU A 80 -8.36 -0.82 20.15
CA LEU A 80 -8.49 0.22 19.12
C LEU A 80 -9.28 1.42 19.65
N PRO A 81 -8.87 2.66 19.34
CA PRO A 81 -9.67 3.84 19.63
C PRO A 81 -11.08 3.72 19.05
N THR A 82 -12.08 4.06 19.85
CA THR A 82 -13.51 4.02 19.46
C THR A 82 -14.09 5.39 19.16
N ILE A 83 -13.28 6.45 19.30
CA ILE A 83 -13.69 7.81 19.00
C ILE A 83 -13.87 8.02 17.49
N PRO A 84 -14.80 8.90 17.08
CA PRO A 84 -14.98 9.22 15.68
C PRO A 84 -13.71 9.85 15.06
N VAL A 85 -13.48 9.61 13.79
CA VAL A 85 -12.48 10.33 13.01
C VAL A 85 -12.86 11.80 12.93
N ASP A 86 -11.88 12.71 12.92
CA ASP A 86 -12.13 14.13 12.74
C ASP A 86 -12.91 14.40 11.45
N SER A 87 -13.89 15.32 11.50
CA SER A 87 -14.80 15.59 10.38
C SER A 87 -14.06 16.02 9.12
N ASP A 88 -13.16 16.99 9.25
CA ASP A 88 -12.39 17.54 8.12
C ASP A 88 -11.44 16.48 7.55
N PHE A 89 -10.79 15.71 8.42
CA PHE A 89 -9.92 14.59 8.04
C PHE A 89 -10.70 13.49 7.30
N ASN A 90 -11.91 13.18 7.77
CA ASN A 90 -12.79 12.20 7.15
C ASN A 90 -13.27 12.64 5.77
N GLU A 91 -13.59 13.93 5.58
CA GLU A 91 -13.98 14.49 4.29
C GLU A 91 -12.84 14.36 3.26
N ASP A 92 -11.63 14.70 3.65
CA ASP A 92 -10.43 14.53 2.81
C ASP A 92 -10.23 13.07 2.37
N ILE A 93 -10.38 12.12 3.29
CA ILE A 93 -10.28 10.68 3.00
C ILE A 93 -11.37 10.25 2.00
N ILE A 94 -12.61 10.67 2.20
CA ILE A 94 -13.74 10.33 1.32
C ILE A 94 -13.49 10.86 -0.08
N ASN A 95 -13.05 12.12 -0.21
CA ASN A 95 -12.77 12.74 -1.50
C ASN A 95 -11.63 12.02 -2.25
N LEU A 96 -10.56 11.67 -1.56
CA LEU A 96 -9.43 10.94 -2.13
C LEU A 96 -9.81 9.51 -2.54
N LYS A 97 -10.62 8.83 -1.72
CA LYS A 97 -11.16 7.51 -2.04
C LYS A 97 -12.04 7.54 -3.28
N SER A 98 -12.94 8.53 -3.39
CA SER A 98 -13.79 8.71 -4.56
C SER A 98 -12.96 8.96 -5.82
N ALA A 99 -12.04 9.93 -5.79
CA ALA A 99 -11.16 10.23 -6.92
C ALA A 99 -10.32 9.02 -7.37
N THR A 100 -9.84 8.22 -6.43
CA THR A 100 -9.08 7.00 -6.75
C THR A 100 -9.97 5.92 -7.35
N SER A 101 -11.20 5.76 -6.83
CA SER A 101 -12.20 4.83 -7.38
C SER A 101 -12.59 5.18 -8.81
N ASP A 102 -12.70 6.47 -9.13
CA ASP A 102 -12.98 6.95 -10.49
C ASP A 102 -11.83 6.60 -11.45
N LEU A 103 -10.57 6.67 -10.99
CA LEU A 103 -9.42 6.25 -11.79
C LEU A 103 -9.48 4.74 -12.09
N TRP A 104 -9.81 3.91 -11.10
CA TRP A 104 -10.03 2.47 -11.30
C TRP A 104 -11.15 2.19 -12.30
N SER A 105 -12.28 2.86 -12.16
CA SER A 105 -13.46 2.70 -13.04
C SER A 105 -13.16 3.09 -14.49
N ASN A 106 -12.22 4.01 -14.71
CA ASN A 106 -11.77 4.45 -16.01
C ASN A 106 -10.52 3.71 -16.53
N PHE A 107 -10.16 2.59 -15.91
CA PHE A 107 -8.97 1.78 -16.25
C PHE A 107 -7.64 2.54 -16.18
N LYS A 108 -7.58 3.65 -15.46
CA LYS A 108 -6.34 4.40 -15.18
C LYS A 108 -5.61 3.78 -13.99
N VAL A 109 -5.22 2.51 -14.15
CA VAL A 109 -4.73 1.65 -13.07
C VAL A 109 -3.46 2.21 -12.42
N LYS A 110 -2.50 2.65 -13.24
CA LYS A 110 -1.24 3.20 -12.75
C LYS A 110 -1.46 4.47 -11.95
N GLU A 111 -2.30 5.38 -12.45
CA GLU A 111 -2.65 6.62 -11.79
C GLU A 111 -3.42 6.36 -10.48
N ALA A 112 -4.31 5.36 -10.46
CA ALA A 112 -5.02 4.95 -9.24
C ALA A 112 -4.05 4.46 -8.16
N LEU A 113 -3.04 3.67 -8.53
CA LEU A 113 -2.01 3.20 -7.60
C LEU A 113 -1.08 4.33 -7.15
N GLN A 114 -0.70 5.25 -8.05
CA GLN A 114 0.06 6.44 -7.68
C GLN A 114 -0.71 7.28 -6.65
N LYS A 115 -2.02 7.46 -6.84
CA LYS A 115 -2.88 8.19 -5.91
C LYS A 115 -3.00 7.47 -4.55
N THR A 116 -3.09 6.14 -4.56
CA THR A 116 -3.06 5.33 -3.34
C THR A 116 -1.73 5.48 -2.60
N ASN A 117 -0.59 5.48 -3.32
CA ASN A 117 0.73 5.69 -2.73
C ASN A 117 0.91 7.11 -2.17
N GLU A 118 0.29 8.12 -2.77
CA GLU A 118 0.25 9.49 -2.21
C GLU A 118 -0.45 9.50 -0.85
N LEU A 119 -1.55 8.75 -0.67
CA LEU A 119 -2.20 8.59 0.63
C LEU A 119 -1.30 7.93 1.67
N VAL A 120 -0.56 6.90 1.28
CA VAL A 120 0.42 6.25 2.17
C VAL A 120 1.50 7.24 2.61
N LYS A 121 2.02 8.04 1.69
CA LYS A 121 3.01 9.09 1.99
C LYS A 121 2.43 10.17 2.90
N TYR A 122 1.20 10.58 2.65
CA TYR A 122 0.48 11.51 3.51
C TYR A 122 0.35 10.97 4.93
N ALA A 123 -0.08 9.71 5.09
CA ALA A 123 -0.19 9.07 6.40
C ALA A 123 1.17 8.95 7.13
N ASN A 124 2.25 8.63 6.40
CA ASN A 124 3.60 8.61 6.95
C ASN A 124 4.10 10.00 7.36
N LYS A 125 3.71 11.05 6.65
CA LYS A 125 3.98 12.42 7.05
C LYS A 125 3.17 12.79 8.28
N TYR A 126 1.85 12.53 8.28
CA TYR A 126 0.95 12.83 9.38
C TYR A 126 1.46 12.22 10.71
N ILE A 127 1.80 10.93 10.75
CA ILE A 127 2.32 10.29 11.97
C ILE A 127 3.63 10.92 12.46
N ASN A 128 4.45 11.47 11.56
CA ASN A 128 5.69 12.16 11.95
C ASN A 128 5.42 13.58 12.48
N ASP A 129 4.40 14.25 11.97
CA ASP A 129 4.03 15.62 12.36
C ASP A 129 3.32 15.62 13.71
N VAL A 130 2.31 14.77 13.91
CA VAL A 130 1.50 14.71 15.15
C VAL A 130 2.18 13.98 16.30
N LYS A 131 3.09 13.04 15.99
CA LYS A 131 3.87 12.26 16.99
C LYS A 131 3.01 11.63 18.09
N PRO A 132 2.11 10.69 17.79
CA PRO A 132 1.16 10.15 18.76
C PRO A 132 1.82 9.56 20.02
N CYS A 133 3.10 9.17 19.91
CA CYS A 133 3.86 8.66 21.05
C CYS A 133 3.98 9.67 22.20
N SER A 134 4.10 10.96 21.90
CA SER A 134 4.30 12.06 22.85
C SER A 134 3.13 13.05 22.89
N SER A 135 2.07 12.82 22.14
CA SER A 135 0.88 13.67 22.09
C SER A 135 -0.11 13.32 23.18
N ASP A 136 -0.78 14.32 23.75
CA ASP A 136 -1.92 14.14 24.65
C ASP A 136 -3.21 13.78 23.88
N ASN A 137 -3.24 14.04 22.56
CA ASN A 137 -4.37 13.75 21.66
C ASN A 137 -4.18 12.44 20.87
N TYR A 138 -3.35 11.52 21.38
CA TYR A 138 -2.96 10.31 20.66
C TYR A 138 -4.13 9.42 20.23
N GLU A 139 -5.24 9.39 20.98
CA GLU A 139 -6.41 8.57 20.62
C GLU A 139 -7.04 9.05 19.31
N GLN A 140 -7.23 10.36 19.14
CA GLN A 140 -7.76 10.96 17.92
C GLN A 140 -6.81 10.75 16.74
N GLU A 141 -5.52 10.98 16.97
CA GLU A 141 -4.49 10.81 15.95
C GLU A 141 -4.39 9.35 15.48
N LEU A 142 -4.51 8.38 16.41
CA LEU A 142 -4.54 6.95 16.07
C LEU A 142 -5.85 6.55 15.39
N ALA A 143 -7.01 7.11 15.77
CA ALA A 143 -8.26 6.88 15.08
C ALA A 143 -8.19 7.34 13.61
N ASN A 144 -7.64 8.52 13.37
CA ASN A 144 -7.41 9.08 12.04
C ASN A 144 -6.47 8.19 11.20
N LEU A 145 -5.34 7.76 11.78
CA LEU A 145 -4.37 6.88 11.12
C LEU A 145 -4.95 5.51 10.78
N LEU A 146 -5.73 4.92 11.68
CA LEU A 146 -6.38 3.63 11.45
C LEU A 146 -7.41 3.72 10.31
N GLU A 147 -8.14 4.82 10.20
CA GLU A 147 -9.08 5.02 9.09
C GLU A 147 -8.35 5.21 7.75
N LEU A 148 -7.23 5.95 7.74
CA LEU A 148 -6.35 6.02 6.57
C LEU A 148 -5.85 4.64 6.14
N ILE A 149 -5.37 3.84 7.08
CA ILE A 149 -4.89 2.48 6.79
C ILE A 149 -6.01 1.62 6.20
N LYS A 150 -7.21 1.64 6.79
CA LYS A 150 -8.37 0.90 6.26
C LYS A 150 -8.73 1.36 4.85
N THR A 151 -8.74 2.67 4.61
CA THR A 151 -9.03 3.23 3.29
C THR A 151 -7.99 2.82 2.25
N VAL A 152 -6.70 2.95 2.55
CA VAL A 152 -5.61 2.51 1.67
C VAL A 152 -5.71 1.01 1.41
N ASN A 153 -6.02 0.21 2.43
CA ASN A 153 -6.21 -1.23 2.30
C ASN A 153 -7.34 -1.56 1.30
N VAL A 154 -8.46 -0.86 1.37
CA VAL A 154 -9.55 -1.01 0.39
C VAL A 154 -9.09 -0.65 -1.02
N LEU A 155 -8.35 0.45 -1.19
CA LEU A 155 -7.84 0.89 -2.49
C LEU A 155 -6.81 -0.09 -3.10
N TYR A 156 -6.09 -0.83 -2.27
CA TYR A 156 -5.19 -1.90 -2.71
C TYR A 156 -5.88 -3.25 -2.97
N THR A 157 -7.17 -3.41 -2.68
CA THR A 157 -7.88 -4.70 -2.87
C THR A 157 -7.72 -5.30 -4.27
N PRO A 158 -7.76 -4.53 -5.38
CA PRO A 158 -7.56 -5.09 -6.70
C PRO A 158 -6.16 -5.69 -6.93
N VAL A 159 -5.18 -5.24 -6.16
CA VAL A 159 -3.77 -5.68 -6.26
C VAL A 159 -3.48 -6.83 -5.32
N PHE A 160 -3.90 -6.71 -4.05
CA PHE A 160 -3.55 -7.59 -2.94
C PHE A 160 -4.77 -8.24 -2.28
N PRO A 161 -5.59 -9.04 -2.98
CA PRO A 161 -6.85 -9.54 -2.42
C PRO A 161 -6.67 -10.38 -1.15
N ASN A 162 -5.58 -11.14 -1.04
CA ASN A 162 -5.29 -11.95 0.13
C ASN A 162 -4.63 -11.14 1.25
N LYS A 163 -3.65 -10.30 0.91
CA LYS A 163 -2.95 -9.44 1.88
C LYS A 163 -3.86 -8.42 2.55
N ASN A 164 -4.88 -7.95 1.85
CA ASN A 164 -5.88 -7.05 2.43
C ASN A 164 -6.59 -7.66 3.63
N LYS A 165 -6.88 -8.95 3.59
CA LYS A 165 -7.47 -9.66 4.72
C LYS A 165 -6.48 -9.74 5.89
N GLU A 166 -5.22 -10.09 5.63
CA GLU A 166 -4.17 -10.13 6.66
C GLU A 166 -3.98 -8.75 7.33
N VAL A 167 -4.05 -7.65 6.56
CA VAL A 167 -4.00 -6.28 7.09
C VAL A 167 -5.19 -6.00 8.00
N LEU A 168 -6.42 -6.36 7.59
CA LEU A 168 -7.61 -6.17 8.42
C LEU A 168 -7.55 -7.00 9.71
N ASP A 169 -7.11 -8.25 9.63
CA ASP A 169 -6.94 -9.12 10.80
C ASP A 169 -5.89 -8.55 11.77
N ALA A 170 -4.79 -7.99 11.23
CA ALA A 170 -3.77 -7.32 12.05
C ALA A 170 -4.32 -6.07 12.76
N ILE A 171 -5.12 -5.27 12.06
CA ILE A 171 -5.79 -4.11 12.65
C ILE A 171 -6.74 -4.57 13.75
N GLN A 172 -7.61 -5.55 13.50
CA GLN A 172 -8.62 -6.01 14.45
C GLN A 172 -7.98 -6.57 15.74
N THR A 173 -6.85 -7.26 15.62
CA THR A 173 -6.15 -7.84 16.77
C THR A 173 -5.27 -6.84 17.50
N GLY A 174 -4.98 -5.67 16.90
CA GLY A 174 -4.03 -4.69 17.41
C GLY A 174 -2.60 -5.22 17.54
N GLN A 175 -2.30 -6.35 16.90
CA GLN A 175 -1.00 -6.99 17.00
C GLN A 175 -0.07 -6.57 15.87
N LYS A 176 1.12 -6.12 16.26
CA LYS A 176 2.19 -5.84 15.29
C LYS A 176 2.64 -7.15 14.62
N GLN A 177 2.62 -7.18 13.30
CA GLN A 177 3.17 -8.26 12.50
C GLN A 177 3.85 -7.72 11.24
N ILE A 178 4.79 -8.47 10.70
CA ILE A 178 5.43 -8.16 9.41
C ILE A 178 4.53 -8.71 8.31
N LEU A 179 3.85 -7.83 7.60
CA LEU A 179 2.92 -8.19 6.52
C LEU A 179 3.59 -8.32 5.16
N PHE A 180 4.65 -7.52 4.92
CA PHE A 180 5.36 -7.46 3.66
C PHE A 180 6.86 -7.61 3.91
N ASN A 181 7.49 -8.55 3.19
CA ASN A 181 8.93 -8.79 3.27
C ASN A 181 9.64 -8.21 2.06
N LYS A 182 10.90 -7.80 2.25
CA LYS A 182 11.80 -7.43 1.14
C LYS A 182 12.08 -8.63 0.26
N ILE A 183 12.24 -8.37 -1.00
CA ILE A 183 12.64 -9.33 -2.03
C ILE A 183 13.95 -8.89 -2.68
#